data_98435b6d17f4a79ca2683876c34578a1
#
_entry.id   98435b6d17f4a79ca2683876c34578a1
#
_cell.length_a   1.000
_cell.length_b   1.000
_cell.length_c   1.000
_cell.angle_alpha   90.00
_cell.angle_beta   90.00
_cell.angle_gamma   90.00
#
_symmetry.space_group_name_H-M   'P 1'
#
loop_
_entity.id
_entity.type
_entity.pdbx_description
1 polymer ?
#
loop_
_entity_poly.entity_id
_entity_poly.type
_entity_poly.pdbx_seq_one_letter_code
_entity_poly.pdbx_strand_id
1 'polypeptide(L)'
;MKSIMLVFGTRPEAIKMAPLVKALQKESDRFRTLVCVTGQHREMLDQVLELFEITPDFDLNIMHKGQNLYDVTSRVLNGMGNVLRTEKPDVVLVHGDTTTSMAAALAAFYEQIPVGHVEAGLRTNDIYSPWPEEVNRQITGRIATYNFAPTQFGFNNLIAENVSAEKITITGNTVIDALYYVVDKINNDKALSDSLKLKILSMGYNLDRLADGNRRMVLVTGHRRENFGDGFRNICNALAYLSDRYQDVDFVYPMHLNPNVRGPINNLFANNPRNNLFFIEPLDYFEFVMMMERCCLVLTDSGGVQEEAPGLGKPVLVMRDTTERPEAVDAGTVKLVGTDYDKIVSQMSLLLDSEEAYLSMSRAVNPYGDGHACERIVNYLSKLS
;
A
#
# COMPACT_ATOMS: atom_id res chain seq x y z
N MET A 1 4.44 32.20 -4.07
CA MET A 1 3.75 31.01 -3.54
C MET A 1 3.53 30.09 -4.73
N LYS A 2 4.06 28.85 -4.68
CA LYS A 2 3.93 27.90 -5.78
C LYS A 2 2.61 27.13 -5.68
N SER A 3 1.95 26.92 -6.80
CA SER A 3 0.71 26.15 -6.90
C SER A 3 1.02 24.72 -7.28
N ILE A 4 0.76 23.77 -6.37
CA ILE A 4 1.02 22.35 -6.57
C ILE A 4 -0.32 21.61 -6.59
N MET A 5 -0.61 20.89 -7.68
CA MET A 5 -1.81 20.09 -7.83
C MET A 5 -1.50 18.61 -7.68
N LEU A 6 -2.15 17.95 -6.72
CA LEU A 6 -2.05 16.49 -6.55
C LEU A 6 -3.26 15.83 -7.19
N VAL A 7 -3.02 14.83 -8.05
CA VAL A 7 -4.07 14.11 -8.76
C VAL A 7 -4.04 12.64 -8.43
N PHE A 8 -5.18 12.09 -7.99
CA PHE A 8 -5.33 10.67 -7.71
C PHE A 8 -6.81 10.23 -7.83
N GLY A 9 -7.05 8.93 -8.01
CA GLY A 9 -8.40 8.46 -8.31
C GLY A 9 -8.77 7.14 -7.68
N THR A 10 -7.81 6.40 -7.12
CA THR A 10 -8.01 5.10 -6.49
C THR A 10 -7.67 5.15 -5.00
N ARG A 11 -8.17 4.18 -4.22
CA ARG A 11 -7.86 4.04 -2.79
C ARG A 11 -6.36 3.94 -2.50
N PRO A 12 -5.58 3.07 -3.21
CA PRO A 12 -4.14 2.99 -2.96
C PRO A 12 -3.38 4.28 -3.24
N GLU A 13 -3.72 4.99 -4.31
CA GLU A 13 -3.14 6.31 -4.59
C GLU A 13 -3.48 7.31 -3.49
N ALA A 14 -4.75 7.37 -3.07
CA ALA A 14 -5.20 8.29 -2.04
C ALA A 14 -4.47 8.07 -0.71
N ILE A 15 -4.30 6.82 -0.26
CA ILE A 15 -3.55 6.50 0.96
C ILE A 15 -2.12 7.06 0.87
N LYS A 16 -1.43 6.86 -0.24
CA LYS A 16 -0.04 7.27 -0.42
C LYS A 16 0.14 8.77 -0.70
N MET A 17 -0.87 9.43 -1.27
CA MET A 17 -0.84 10.86 -1.56
C MET A 17 -1.35 11.73 -0.41
N ALA A 18 -2.22 11.21 0.45
CA ALA A 18 -2.80 11.97 1.56
C ALA A 18 -1.76 12.58 2.51
N PRO A 19 -0.70 11.87 2.96
CA PRO A 19 0.32 12.50 3.80
C PRO A 19 1.08 13.61 3.06
N LEU A 20 1.27 13.49 1.75
CA LEU A 20 1.90 14.55 0.94
C LEU A 20 0.99 15.77 0.82
N VAL A 21 -0.33 15.59 0.66
CA VAL A 21 -1.31 16.70 0.74
C VAL A 21 -1.18 17.43 2.06
N LYS A 22 -1.19 16.69 3.19
CA LYS A 22 -1.05 17.27 4.53
C LYS A 22 0.29 17.98 4.73
N ALA A 23 1.39 17.43 4.22
CA ALA A 23 2.71 18.03 4.31
C ALA A 23 2.77 19.37 3.53
N LEU A 24 2.22 19.44 2.33
CA LEU A 24 2.15 20.67 1.54
C LEU A 24 1.20 21.71 2.16
N GLN A 25 0.06 21.29 2.71
CA GLN A 25 -0.89 22.18 3.40
C GLN A 25 -0.28 22.82 4.66
N LYS A 26 0.61 22.12 5.37
CA LYS A 26 1.34 22.71 6.52
C LYS A 26 2.28 23.84 6.11
N GLU A 27 2.76 23.85 4.88
CA GLU A 27 3.66 24.87 4.32
C GLU A 27 2.87 25.91 3.47
N SER A 28 1.71 26.33 3.95
CA SER A 28 0.77 27.21 3.23
C SER A 28 1.35 28.58 2.88
N ASP A 29 2.40 29.02 3.56
CA ASP A 29 3.13 30.25 3.22
C ASP A 29 3.96 30.10 1.90
N ARG A 30 4.29 28.86 1.55
CA ARG A 30 5.14 28.52 0.41
C ARG A 30 4.36 27.94 -0.75
N PHE A 31 3.31 27.16 -0.45
CA PHE A 31 2.55 26.38 -1.42
C PHE A 31 1.05 26.67 -1.38
N ARG A 32 0.46 26.86 -2.54
CA ARG A 32 -0.98 26.69 -2.76
C ARG A 32 -1.21 25.22 -3.16
N THR A 33 -1.74 24.44 -2.25
CA THR A 33 -2.01 23.02 -2.48
C THR A 33 -3.40 22.85 -3.07
N LEU A 34 -3.49 22.20 -4.23
CA LEU A 34 -4.74 21.86 -4.91
C LEU A 34 -4.89 20.35 -4.98
N VAL A 35 -6.04 19.84 -4.63
CA VAL A 35 -6.37 18.41 -4.67
C VAL A 35 -7.42 18.17 -5.75
N CYS A 36 -7.07 17.38 -6.76
CA CYS A 36 -7.98 16.96 -7.81
C CYS A 36 -8.17 15.43 -7.74
N VAL A 37 -9.40 15.00 -7.48
CA VAL A 37 -9.73 13.57 -7.48
C VAL A 37 -10.47 13.20 -8.76
N THR A 38 -10.16 12.02 -9.31
CA THR A 38 -10.85 11.55 -10.51
C THR A 38 -12.08 10.71 -10.15
N GLY A 39 -12.10 10.08 -8.97
CA GLY A 39 -13.22 9.22 -8.55
C GLY A 39 -13.32 7.94 -9.38
N GLN A 40 -12.17 7.36 -9.78
CA GLN A 40 -12.13 6.09 -10.52
C GLN A 40 -12.75 4.94 -9.71
N HIS A 41 -12.58 4.94 -8.36
CA HIS A 41 -13.20 4.03 -7.39
C HIS A 41 -13.85 4.85 -6.28
N ARG A 42 -15.04 5.37 -6.51
CA ARG A 42 -15.68 6.42 -5.71
C ARG A 42 -15.74 6.13 -4.21
N GLU A 43 -16.48 5.10 -3.81
CA GLU A 43 -16.75 4.82 -2.39
C GLU A 43 -15.46 4.58 -1.57
N MET A 44 -14.51 3.85 -2.15
CA MET A 44 -13.24 3.52 -1.49
C MET A 44 -12.31 4.73 -1.39
N LEU A 45 -12.41 5.67 -2.34
CA LEU A 45 -11.64 6.92 -2.33
C LEU A 45 -12.18 7.86 -1.25
N ASP A 46 -13.50 8.01 -1.15
CA ASP A 46 -14.14 8.90 -0.19
C ASP A 46 -13.82 8.52 1.25
N GLN A 47 -13.76 7.22 1.56
CA GLN A 47 -13.32 6.74 2.88
C GLN A 47 -11.92 7.22 3.24
N VAL A 48 -10.97 7.24 2.29
CA VAL A 48 -9.62 7.74 2.56
C VAL A 48 -9.59 9.25 2.72
N LEU A 49 -10.35 9.98 1.89
CA LEU A 49 -10.45 11.43 2.00
C LEU A 49 -10.99 11.86 3.37
N GLU A 50 -12.06 11.21 3.84
CA GLU A 50 -12.64 11.44 5.17
C GLU A 50 -11.61 11.12 6.27
N LEU A 51 -10.94 9.99 6.16
CA LEU A 51 -9.97 9.48 7.09
C LEU A 51 -8.79 10.44 7.32
N PHE A 52 -8.29 11.03 6.24
CA PHE A 52 -7.22 12.02 6.26
C PHE A 52 -7.74 13.46 6.34
N GLU A 53 -9.04 13.66 6.48
CA GLU A 53 -9.68 14.99 6.57
C GLU A 53 -9.24 15.87 5.38
N ILE A 54 -9.35 15.33 4.17
CA ILE A 54 -9.03 16.02 2.92
C ILE A 54 -10.32 16.32 2.17
N THR A 55 -10.56 17.60 1.87
CA THR A 55 -11.60 18.03 0.95
C THR A 55 -10.97 18.32 -0.40
N PRO A 56 -11.33 17.62 -1.49
CA PRO A 56 -10.78 17.92 -2.80
C PRO A 56 -11.30 19.25 -3.33
N ASP A 57 -10.43 20.00 -4.02
CA ASP A 57 -10.79 21.24 -4.70
C ASP A 57 -11.53 20.94 -6.01
N PHE A 58 -11.19 19.83 -6.66
CA PHE A 58 -11.78 19.37 -7.91
C PHE A 58 -12.11 17.91 -7.85
N ASP A 59 -13.29 17.55 -8.35
CA ASP A 59 -13.78 16.18 -8.44
C ASP A 59 -14.29 15.92 -9.87
N LEU A 60 -13.58 15.09 -10.62
CA LEU A 60 -13.94 14.77 -12.00
C LEU A 60 -15.09 13.75 -12.09
N ASN A 61 -15.33 13.02 -11.02
CA ASN A 61 -16.41 12.03 -10.87
C ASN A 61 -16.58 11.12 -12.12
N ILE A 62 -15.47 10.50 -12.54
CA ILE A 62 -15.44 9.74 -13.80
C ILE A 62 -16.09 8.35 -13.72
N MET A 63 -16.38 7.86 -12.51
CA MET A 63 -16.86 6.50 -12.31
C MET A 63 -18.21 6.26 -12.97
N HIS A 64 -18.29 5.23 -13.83
CA HIS A 64 -19.53 4.73 -14.41
C HIS A 64 -19.54 3.22 -14.41
N LYS A 65 -20.76 2.64 -14.27
CA LYS A 65 -20.95 1.19 -14.31
C LYS A 65 -20.53 0.64 -15.68
N GLY A 66 -19.63 -0.35 -15.65
CA GLY A 66 -19.14 -1.01 -16.87
C GLY A 66 -18.09 -0.24 -17.65
N GLN A 67 -17.48 0.81 -17.08
CA GLN A 67 -16.40 1.56 -17.73
C GLN A 67 -15.21 0.65 -18.06
N ASN A 68 -14.59 0.91 -19.20
CA ASN A 68 -13.37 0.27 -19.64
C ASN A 68 -12.18 1.24 -19.59
N LEU A 69 -10.97 0.79 -19.94
CA LEU A 69 -9.78 1.63 -19.92
C LEU A 69 -9.85 2.84 -20.85
N TYR A 70 -10.52 2.70 -22.01
CA TYR A 70 -10.70 3.85 -22.94
C TYR A 70 -11.59 4.92 -22.30
N ASP A 71 -12.65 4.51 -21.60
CA ASP A 71 -13.54 5.43 -20.89
C ASP A 71 -12.81 6.19 -19.79
N VAL A 72 -12.05 5.47 -18.96
CA VAL A 72 -11.25 6.07 -17.87
C VAL A 72 -10.24 7.05 -18.44
N THR A 73 -9.42 6.61 -19.42
CA THR A 73 -8.37 7.43 -20.01
C THR A 73 -8.93 8.72 -20.63
N SER A 74 -9.97 8.58 -21.47
CA SER A 74 -10.55 9.74 -22.18
C SER A 74 -11.20 10.75 -21.23
N ARG A 75 -11.88 10.28 -20.18
CA ARG A 75 -12.54 11.16 -19.21
C ARG A 75 -11.54 11.88 -18.31
N VAL A 76 -10.52 11.17 -17.81
CA VAL A 76 -9.45 11.81 -17.03
C VAL A 76 -8.73 12.83 -17.88
N LEU A 77 -8.33 12.47 -19.11
CA LEU A 77 -7.61 13.38 -20.01
C LEU A 77 -8.39 14.66 -20.27
N ASN A 78 -9.67 14.56 -20.66
CA ASN A 78 -10.51 15.72 -20.97
C ASN A 78 -10.85 16.53 -19.70
N GLY A 79 -11.20 15.85 -18.60
CA GLY A 79 -11.51 16.49 -17.32
C GLY A 79 -10.33 17.28 -16.77
N MET A 80 -9.16 16.65 -16.74
CA MET A 80 -7.91 17.32 -16.34
C MET A 80 -7.56 18.49 -17.23
N GLY A 81 -7.68 18.36 -18.56
CA GLY A 81 -7.43 19.47 -19.47
C GLY A 81 -8.27 20.71 -19.16
N ASN A 82 -9.54 20.54 -18.75
CA ASN A 82 -10.40 21.65 -18.34
C ASN A 82 -9.92 22.32 -17.04
N VAL A 83 -9.58 21.54 -16.03
CA VAL A 83 -9.07 22.02 -14.74
C VAL A 83 -7.73 22.74 -14.93
N LEU A 84 -6.79 22.14 -15.67
CA LEU A 84 -5.44 22.66 -15.86
C LEU A 84 -5.40 23.97 -16.62
N ARG A 85 -6.25 24.17 -17.65
CA ARG A 85 -6.37 25.45 -18.37
C ARG A 85 -6.83 26.59 -17.47
N THR A 86 -7.67 26.28 -16.47
CA THR A 86 -8.20 27.27 -15.53
C THR A 86 -7.22 27.59 -14.42
N GLU A 87 -6.69 26.54 -13.76
CA GLU A 87 -5.88 26.69 -12.54
C GLU A 87 -4.40 26.99 -12.82
N LYS A 88 -3.85 26.44 -13.90
CA LYS A 88 -2.45 26.59 -14.33
C LYS A 88 -1.46 26.39 -13.18
N PRO A 89 -1.48 25.21 -12.50
CA PRO A 89 -0.55 24.97 -11.42
C PRO A 89 0.90 24.95 -11.92
N ASP A 90 1.86 25.29 -11.05
CA ASP A 90 3.28 25.24 -11.37
C ASP A 90 3.79 23.81 -11.53
N VAL A 91 3.19 22.85 -10.81
CA VAL A 91 3.52 21.41 -10.90
C VAL A 91 2.26 20.58 -10.67
N VAL A 92 2.11 19.52 -11.46
CA VAL A 92 1.12 18.45 -11.22
C VAL A 92 1.85 17.22 -10.65
N LEU A 93 1.42 16.74 -9.51
CA LEU A 93 1.91 15.50 -8.91
C LEU A 93 0.95 14.34 -9.19
N VAL A 94 1.47 13.25 -9.74
CA VAL A 94 0.77 11.98 -9.95
C VAL A 94 1.50 10.86 -9.23
N HIS A 95 0.81 9.75 -8.95
CA HIS A 95 1.37 8.66 -8.14
C HIS A 95 1.32 7.32 -8.87
N GLY A 96 2.43 6.61 -8.89
CA GLY A 96 2.50 5.20 -9.32
C GLY A 96 2.13 5.00 -10.79
N ASP A 97 1.19 4.08 -11.05
CA ASP A 97 1.00 3.46 -12.36
C ASP A 97 -0.46 3.29 -12.80
N THR A 98 -1.39 3.96 -12.15
CA THR A 98 -2.80 3.87 -12.52
C THR A 98 -3.07 4.56 -13.85
N THR A 99 -4.20 4.21 -14.48
CA THR A 99 -4.70 4.94 -15.67
C THR A 99 -4.97 6.41 -15.35
N THR A 100 -5.39 6.72 -14.12
CA THR A 100 -5.52 8.11 -13.63
C THR A 100 -4.19 8.86 -13.71
N SER A 101 -3.11 8.28 -13.16
CA SER A 101 -1.79 8.90 -13.12
C SER A 101 -1.24 9.16 -14.51
N MET A 102 -1.33 8.16 -15.39
CA MET A 102 -0.87 8.28 -16.79
C MET A 102 -1.65 9.34 -17.57
N ALA A 103 -2.99 9.31 -17.49
CA ALA A 103 -3.83 10.24 -18.23
C ALA A 103 -3.74 11.68 -17.70
N ALA A 104 -3.60 11.87 -16.38
CA ALA A 104 -3.38 13.17 -15.76
C ALA A 104 -2.00 13.75 -16.14
N ALA A 105 -0.95 12.92 -16.13
CA ALA A 105 0.38 13.33 -16.60
C ALA A 105 0.37 13.76 -18.07
N LEU A 106 -0.34 13.02 -18.93
CA LEU A 106 -0.48 13.35 -20.33
C LEU A 106 -1.26 14.67 -20.54
N ALA A 107 -2.31 14.91 -19.76
CA ALA A 107 -3.05 16.17 -19.80
C ALA A 107 -2.16 17.36 -19.38
N ALA A 108 -1.38 17.21 -18.31
CA ALA A 108 -0.43 18.23 -17.85
C ALA A 108 0.65 18.53 -18.92
N PHE A 109 1.16 17.48 -19.57
CA PHE A 109 2.11 17.64 -20.68
C PHE A 109 1.52 18.45 -21.84
N TYR A 110 0.26 18.22 -22.21
CA TYR A 110 -0.40 18.99 -23.28
C TYR A 110 -0.58 20.47 -22.94
N GLU A 111 -0.77 20.78 -21.67
CA GLU A 111 -0.86 22.16 -21.17
C GLU A 111 0.53 22.73 -20.81
N GLN A 112 1.63 22.01 -21.11
CA GLN A 112 3.03 22.40 -20.83
C GLN A 112 3.30 22.65 -19.34
N ILE A 113 2.61 21.93 -18.45
CA ILE A 113 2.78 21.99 -17.00
C ILE A 113 3.74 20.87 -16.56
N PRO A 114 4.79 21.17 -15.78
CA PRO A 114 5.71 20.18 -15.26
C PRO A 114 4.99 19.11 -14.43
N VAL A 115 5.41 17.84 -14.60
CA VAL A 115 4.85 16.70 -13.88
C VAL A 115 5.88 16.14 -12.89
N GLY A 116 5.49 15.95 -11.64
CA GLY A 116 6.21 15.18 -10.65
C GLY A 116 5.58 13.80 -10.51
N HIS A 117 6.38 12.75 -10.66
CA HIS A 117 5.95 11.36 -10.53
C HIS A 117 6.39 10.81 -9.16
N VAL A 118 5.44 10.63 -8.26
CA VAL A 118 5.66 10.00 -6.94
C VAL A 118 5.59 8.47 -7.11
N GLU A 119 6.48 7.73 -6.46
CA GLU A 119 6.68 6.29 -6.64
C GLU A 119 7.18 5.96 -8.07
N ALA A 120 8.14 6.74 -8.55
CA ALA A 120 8.71 6.58 -9.87
C ALA A 120 9.74 5.45 -9.94
N GLY A 121 9.82 4.78 -11.09
CA GLY A 121 10.92 3.85 -11.40
C GLY A 121 10.65 2.38 -11.07
N LEU A 122 9.48 1.99 -10.57
CA LEU A 122 9.10 0.59 -10.48
C LEU A 122 8.98 -0.01 -11.88
N ARG A 123 9.58 -1.19 -12.12
CA ARG A 123 9.57 -1.88 -13.43
C ARG A 123 9.49 -3.39 -13.26
N THR A 124 8.71 -4.02 -14.14
CA THR A 124 8.72 -5.47 -14.36
C THR A 124 9.40 -5.84 -15.68
N ASN A 125 9.49 -4.87 -16.62
CA ASN A 125 9.97 -5.07 -17.99
C ASN A 125 9.10 -6.01 -18.83
N ASP A 126 7.89 -6.33 -18.37
CA ASP A 126 6.87 -7.07 -19.12
C ASP A 126 5.61 -6.20 -19.22
N ILE A 127 5.36 -5.66 -20.41
CA ILE A 127 4.25 -4.71 -20.67
C ILE A 127 2.86 -5.31 -20.43
N TYR A 128 2.77 -6.62 -20.27
CA TYR A 128 1.53 -7.34 -19.98
C TYR A 128 1.46 -7.85 -18.54
N SER A 129 2.48 -7.57 -17.68
CA SER A 129 2.52 -8.05 -16.31
C SER A 129 3.19 -7.06 -15.34
N PRO A 130 2.44 -6.32 -14.52
CA PRO A 130 0.97 -6.19 -14.51
C PRO A 130 0.46 -5.37 -15.70
N TRP A 131 -0.74 -5.67 -16.12
CA TRP A 131 -1.42 -4.95 -17.19
C TRP A 131 -2.65 -4.20 -16.66
N PRO A 132 -2.82 -2.89 -16.97
CA PRO A 132 -2.03 -2.02 -17.86
C PRO A 132 -0.90 -1.25 -17.16
N GLU A 133 -0.59 -1.55 -15.90
CA GLU A 133 0.22 -0.73 -14.98
C GLU A 133 1.65 -0.53 -15.50
N GLU A 134 2.28 -1.57 -16.07
CA GLU A 134 3.67 -1.44 -16.55
C GLU A 134 3.81 -0.41 -17.67
N VAL A 135 2.87 -0.36 -18.61
CA VAL A 135 2.87 0.65 -19.68
C VAL A 135 2.52 2.02 -19.12
N ASN A 136 1.57 2.12 -18.21
CA ASN A 136 1.19 3.39 -17.58
C ASN A 136 2.40 4.04 -16.89
N ARG A 137 3.21 3.28 -16.13
CA ARG A 137 4.38 3.82 -15.42
C ARG A 137 5.51 4.23 -16.36
N GLN A 138 5.69 3.51 -17.47
CA GLN A 138 6.65 3.88 -18.51
C GLN A 138 6.27 5.19 -19.21
N ILE A 139 5.00 5.35 -19.60
CA ILE A 139 4.49 6.61 -20.20
C ILE A 139 4.64 7.76 -19.20
N THR A 140 4.22 7.58 -17.95
CA THR A 140 4.31 8.59 -16.91
C THR A 140 5.76 9.00 -16.67
N GLY A 141 6.67 8.02 -16.53
CA GLY A 141 8.10 8.28 -16.33
C GLY A 141 8.75 9.02 -17.52
N ARG A 142 8.27 8.81 -18.75
CA ARG A 142 8.78 9.53 -19.92
C ARG A 142 8.33 10.99 -19.96
N ILE A 143 7.13 11.29 -19.42
CA ILE A 143 6.57 12.64 -19.36
C ILE A 143 7.12 13.41 -18.16
N ALA A 144 7.38 12.74 -17.03
CA ALA A 144 7.73 13.34 -15.76
C ALA A 144 8.98 14.24 -15.86
N THR A 145 8.83 15.47 -15.36
CA THR A 145 9.94 16.43 -15.20
C THR A 145 10.73 16.10 -13.93
N TYR A 146 10.04 15.67 -12.85
CA TYR A 146 10.61 15.32 -11.57
C TYR A 146 10.20 13.90 -11.19
N ASN A 147 11.16 13.04 -10.87
CA ASN A 147 10.91 11.66 -10.50
C ASN A 147 11.30 11.44 -9.04
N PHE A 148 10.34 11.09 -8.20
CA PHE A 148 10.53 10.76 -6.79
C PHE A 148 10.54 9.24 -6.64
N ALA A 149 11.73 8.66 -6.70
CA ALA A 149 11.93 7.23 -6.63
C ALA A 149 11.88 6.75 -5.16
N PRO A 150 11.15 5.67 -4.85
CA PRO A 150 11.11 5.15 -3.48
C PRO A 150 12.43 4.54 -3.04
N THR A 151 13.20 3.95 -3.96
CA THR A 151 14.40 3.17 -3.68
C THR A 151 15.51 3.43 -4.68
N GLN A 152 16.72 2.94 -4.35
CA GLN A 152 17.84 2.92 -5.30
C GLN A 152 17.54 2.07 -6.55
N PHE A 153 16.73 1.02 -6.41
CA PHE A 153 16.31 0.18 -7.53
C PHE A 153 15.46 0.98 -8.51
N GLY A 154 14.47 1.74 -8.01
CA GLY A 154 13.67 2.65 -8.85
C GLY A 154 14.52 3.72 -9.54
N PHE A 155 15.50 4.29 -8.82
CA PHE A 155 16.48 5.22 -9.41
C PHE A 155 17.26 4.57 -10.57
N ASN A 156 17.78 3.38 -10.37
CA ASN A 156 18.57 2.66 -11.37
C ASN A 156 17.75 2.32 -12.64
N ASN A 157 16.49 1.94 -12.48
CA ASN A 157 15.58 1.69 -13.60
C ASN A 157 15.37 2.95 -14.45
N LEU A 158 15.17 4.11 -13.82
CA LEU A 158 15.02 5.38 -14.52
C LEU A 158 16.31 5.79 -15.26
N ILE A 159 17.48 5.59 -14.64
CA ILE A 159 18.77 5.82 -15.31
C ILE A 159 18.92 4.91 -16.55
N ALA A 160 18.55 3.64 -16.44
CA ALA A 160 18.60 2.69 -17.55
C ALA A 160 17.68 3.11 -18.72
N GLU A 161 16.62 3.86 -18.44
CA GLU A 161 15.71 4.46 -19.44
C GLU A 161 16.15 5.86 -19.92
N ASN A 162 17.40 6.26 -19.65
CA ASN A 162 17.97 7.54 -20.02
C ASN A 162 17.30 8.78 -19.38
N VAL A 163 16.71 8.63 -18.20
CA VAL A 163 16.30 9.78 -17.38
C VAL A 163 17.54 10.37 -16.72
N SER A 164 17.73 11.69 -16.84
CA SER A 164 18.87 12.37 -16.24
C SER A 164 18.85 12.27 -14.71
N ALA A 165 20.00 11.96 -14.09
CA ALA A 165 20.10 11.77 -12.64
C ALA A 165 19.62 12.99 -11.84
N GLU A 166 19.81 14.19 -12.36
CA GLU A 166 19.34 15.45 -11.74
C GLU A 166 17.81 15.58 -11.66
N LYS A 167 17.08 14.79 -12.47
CA LYS A 167 15.61 14.72 -12.46
C LYS A 167 15.06 13.62 -11.56
N ILE A 168 15.93 12.91 -10.86
CA ILE A 168 15.55 11.78 -10.00
C ILE A 168 15.98 12.07 -8.57
N THR A 169 15.06 11.94 -7.63
CA THR A 169 15.36 12.06 -6.20
C THR A 169 14.87 10.80 -5.49
N ILE A 170 15.76 10.15 -4.74
CA ILE A 170 15.37 9.03 -3.88
C ILE A 170 14.74 9.61 -2.63
N THR A 171 13.46 9.34 -2.42
CA THR A 171 12.67 9.92 -1.32
C THR A 171 12.26 8.91 -0.25
N GLY A 172 12.22 7.63 -0.56
CA GLY A 172 11.41 6.66 0.15
C GLY A 172 10.00 6.60 -0.44
N ASN A 173 9.21 5.65 0.03
CA ASN A 173 7.82 5.48 -0.39
C ASN A 173 6.88 6.20 0.58
N THR A 174 5.99 7.04 0.09
CA THR A 174 5.00 7.78 0.87
C THR A 174 3.99 6.88 1.60
N VAL A 175 3.94 5.58 1.27
CA VAL A 175 3.15 4.60 2.04
C VAL A 175 3.63 4.48 3.48
N ILE A 176 4.93 4.65 3.73
CA ILE A 176 5.48 4.61 5.10
C ILE A 176 5.08 5.86 5.88
N ASP A 177 5.06 7.03 5.22
CA ASP A 177 4.52 8.26 5.83
C ASP A 177 3.03 8.10 6.17
N ALA A 178 2.24 7.48 5.29
CA ALA A 178 0.84 7.19 5.53
C ALA A 178 0.63 6.22 6.71
N LEU A 179 1.43 5.17 6.76
CA LEU A 179 1.41 4.20 7.84
C LEU A 179 1.65 4.87 9.20
N TYR A 180 2.72 5.65 9.31
CA TYR A 180 3.06 6.33 10.56
C TYR A 180 2.03 7.38 10.95
N TYR A 181 1.48 8.12 9.97
CA TYR A 181 0.37 9.06 10.23
C TYR A 181 -0.84 8.34 10.85
N VAL A 182 -1.20 7.17 10.33
CA VAL A 182 -2.33 6.38 10.83
C VAL A 182 -2.03 5.81 12.21
N VAL A 183 -0.84 5.27 12.43
CA VAL A 183 -0.40 4.75 13.74
C VAL A 183 -0.44 5.86 14.79
N ASP A 184 0.11 7.02 14.48
CA ASP A 184 0.10 8.18 15.37
C ASP A 184 -1.32 8.64 15.68
N LYS A 185 -2.20 8.68 14.67
CA LYS A 185 -3.61 9.07 14.86
C LYS A 185 -4.35 8.07 15.77
N ILE A 186 -4.14 6.77 15.57
CA ILE A 186 -4.74 5.72 16.41
C ILE A 186 -4.23 5.80 17.86
N ASN A 187 -2.93 6.03 18.05
CA ASN A 187 -2.31 6.03 19.36
C ASN A 187 -2.62 7.31 20.17
N ASN A 188 -2.83 8.45 19.49
CA ASN A 188 -3.11 9.73 20.14
C ASN A 188 -4.61 10.04 20.29
N ASP A 189 -5.49 9.34 19.59
CA ASP A 189 -6.95 9.47 19.69
C ASP A 189 -7.57 8.22 20.33
N LYS A 190 -7.83 8.31 21.64
CA LYS A 190 -8.42 7.21 22.40
C LYS A 190 -9.83 6.84 21.89
N ALA A 191 -10.64 7.82 21.50
CA ALA A 191 -12.00 7.57 21.04
C ALA A 191 -11.98 6.80 19.71
N LEU A 192 -11.09 7.18 18.78
CA LEU A 192 -10.83 6.46 17.54
C LEU A 192 -10.34 5.03 17.83
N SER A 193 -9.32 4.90 18.69
CA SER A 193 -8.75 3.59 19.07
C SER A 193 -9.80 2.65 19.63
N ASP A 194 -10.66 3.13 20.55
CA ASP A 194 -11.72 2.32 21.15
C ASP A 194 -12.81 1.96 20.12
N SER A 195 -13.16 2.88 19.21
CA SER A 195 -14.09 2.62 18.11
C SER A 195 -13.56 1.53 17.16
N LEU A 196 -12.28 1.60 16.78
CA LEU A 196 -11.64 0.59 15.92
C LEU A 196 -11.61 -0.79 16.58
N LYS A 197 -11.32 -0.88 17.89
CA LYS A 197 -11.38 -2.14 18.64
C LYS A 197 -12.77 -2.76 18.61
N LEU A 198 -13.82 -1.94 18.81
CA LEU A 198 -15.20 -2.40 18.75
C LEU A 198 -15.57 -2.88 17.34
N LYS A 199 -15.09 -2.19 16.31
CA LYS A 199 -15.31 -2.58 14.91
C LYS A 199 -14.62 -3.91 14.59
N ILE A 200 -13.35 -4.10 15.01
CA ILE A 200 -12.62 -5.36 14.86
C ILE A 200 -13.32 -6.49 15.63
N LEU A 201 -13.81 -6.22 16.83
CA LEU A 201 -14.59 -7.19 17.61
C LEU A 201 -15.85 -7.63 16.84
N SER A 202 -16.58 -6.69 16.25
CA SER A 202 -17.77 -6.99 15.45
C SER A 202 -17.47 -7.80 14.19
N MET A 203 -16.24 -7.73 13.69
CA MET A 203 -15.75 -8.51 12.55
C MET A 203 -15.27 -9.92 12.93
N GLY A 204 -15.15 -10.22 14.24
CA GLY A 204 -14.91 -11.57 14.74
C GLY A 204 -13.60 -11.77 15.53
N TYR A 205 -12.85 -10.71 15.86
CA TYR A 205 -11.64 -10.83 16.68
C TYR A 205 -11.61 -9.83 17.83
N ASN A 206 -11.36 -10.34 19.05
CA ASN A 206 -11.21 -9.50 20.24
C ASN A 206 -9.72 -9.20 20.51
N LEU A 207 -9.30 -7.95 20.28
CA LEU A 207 -7.94 -7.49 20.55
C LEU A 207 -7.52 -7.54 22.02
N ASP A 208 -8.49 -7.57 22.98
CA ASP A 208 -8.19 -7.69 24.40
C ASP A 208 -7.52 -9.04 24.76
N ARG A 209 -7.58 -10.03 23.86
CA ARG A 209 -6.84 -11.29 23.99
C ARG A 209 -5.33 -11.10 24.05
N LEU A 210 -4.82 -9.95 23.56
CA LEU A 210 -3.40 -9.61 23.55
C LEU A 210 -3.00 -8.73 24.75
N ALA A 211 -3.94 -8.32 25.61
CA ALA A 211 -3.73 -7.25 26.57
C ALA A 211 -2.75 -7.61 27.70
N ASP A 212 -2.67 -8.89 28.08
CA ASP A 212 -1.80 -9.38 29.16
C ASP A 212 -0.36 -9.70 28.71
N GLY A 213 -0.08 -9.58 27.39
CA GLY A 213 1.22 -9.87 26.79
C GLY A 213 1.59 -11.37 26.72
N ASN A 214 0.75 -12.26 27.24
CA ASN A 214 1.00 -13.70 27.23
C ASN A 214 0.64 -14.34 25.88
N ARG A 215 -0.05 -13.63 25.02
CA ARG A 215 -0.52 -14.09 23.72
C ARG A 215 0.05 -13.25 22.60
N ARG A 216 0.50 -13.89 21.54
CA ARG A 216 0.98 -13.25 20.31
C ARG A 216 -0.07 -13.36 19.22
N MET A 217 0.03 -12.55 18.18
CA MET A 217 -0.86 -12.62 17.02
C MET A 217 -0.05 -12.66 15.72
N VAL A 218 -0.40 -13.58 14.84
CA VAL A 218 0.04 -13.62 13.44
C VAL A 218 -1.09 -13.09 12.58
N LEU A 219 -0.82 -12.03 11.81
CA LEU A 219 -1.77 -11.48 10.83
C LEU A 219 -1.57 -12.19 9.48
N VAL A 220 -2.64 -12.77 8.94
CA VAL A 220 -2.62 -13.49 7.67
C VAL A 220 -3.44 -12.73 6.64
N THR A 221 -2.90 -12.49 5.45
CA THR A 221 -3.67 -11.92 4.34
C THR A 221 -3.33 -12.66 3.04
N GLY A 222 -4.35 -13.04 2.27
CA GLY A 222 -4.13 -13.75 1.01
C GLY A 222 -5.39 -13.76 0.16
N HIS A 223 -5.25 -13.40 -1.11
CA HIS A 223 -6.37 -13.36 -2.05
C HIS A 223 -5.92 -13.45 -3.52
N ARG A 224 -4.61 -13.61 -3.79
CA ARG A 224 -4.11 -13.63 -5.14
C ARG A 224 -4.55 -14.89 -5.89
N ARG A 225 -4.95 -14.70 -7.15
CA ARG A 225 -5.48 -15.78 -8.00
C ARG A 225 -4.45 -16.88 -8.27
N GLU A 226 -3.16 -16.52 -8.31
CA GLU A 226 -2.06 -17.45 -8.49
C GLU A 226 -1.97 -18.53 -7.39
N ASN A 227 -2.49 -18.22 -6.19
CA ASN A 227 -2.48 -19.13 -5.04
C ASN A 227 -3.70 -20.06 -4.97
N PHE A 228 -4.72 -19.87 -5.82
CA PHE A 228 -5.96 -20.66 -5.74
C PHE A 228 -5.72 -22.14 -6.05
N GLY A 229 -6.62 -23.00 -5.55
CA GLY A 229 -6.54 -24.44 -5.69
C GLY A 229 -5.65 -25.11 -4.65
N ASP A 230 -4.66 -25.88 -5.09
CA ASP A 230 -3.78 -26.65 -4.18
C ASP A 230 -2.90 -25.75 -3.32
N GLY A 231 -2.41 -24.64 -3.86
CA GLY A 231 -1.63 -23.66 -3.10
C GLY A 231 -2.40 -23.12 -1.90
N PHE A 232 -3.65 -22.74 -2.10
CA PHE A 232 -4.49 -22.22 -1.02
C PHE A 232 -4.84 -23.30 0.02
N ARG A 233 -5.03 -24.56 -0.41
CA ARG A 233 -5.20 -25.69 0.51
C ARG A 233 -3.96 -25.93 1.38
N ASN A 234 -2.77 -25.84 0.80
CA ASN A 234 -1.51 -25.95 1.54
C ASN A 234 -1.37 -24.86 2.60
N ILE A 235 -1.71 -23.60 2.26
CA ILE A 235 -1.73 -22.49 3.22
C ILE A 235 -2.70 -22.81 4.38
N CYS A 236 -3.92 -23.24 4.08
CA CYS A 236 -4.91 -23.60 5.11
C CYS A 236 -4.42 -24.75 6.00
N ASN A 237 -3.82 -25.79 5.43
CA ASN A 237 -3.26 -26.91 6.17
C ASN A 237 -2.09 -26.47 7.07
N ALA A 238 -1.22 -25.57 6.58
CA ALA A 238 -0.14 -25.01 7.37
C ALA A 238 -0.68 -24.20 8.57
N LEU A 239 -1.69 -23.37 8.37
CA LEU A 239 -2.36 -22.61 9.43
C LEU A 239 -3.02 -23.54 10.44
N ALA A 240 -3.64 -24.64 10.00
CA ALA A 240 -4.23 -25.65 10.86
C ALA A 240 -3.17 -26.29 11.78
N TYR A 241 -2.05 -26.74 11.20
CA TYR A 241 -0.95 -27.33 11.95
C TYR A 241 -0.34 -26.34 12.95
N LEU A 242 -0.08 -25.11 12.51
CA LEU A 242 0.52 -24.08 13.35
C LEU A 242 -0.39 -23.67 14.50
N SER A 243 -1.71 -23.58 14.27
CA SER A 243 -2.67 -23.28 15.33
C SER A 243 -2.77 -24.41 16.37
N ASP A 244 -2.62 -25.66 15.95
CA ASP A 244 -2.57 -26.80 16.88
C ASP A 244 -1.26 -26.82 17.70
N ARG A 245 -0.13 -26.40 17.08
CA ARG A 245 1.19 -26.37 17.72
C ARG A 245 1.37 -25.21 18.70
N TYR A 246 0.87 -24.01 18.35
CA TYR A 246 1.10 -22.75 19.10
C TYR A 246 -0.20 -22.25 19.73
N GLN A 247 -0.55 -22.79 20.89
CA GLN A 247 -1.80 -22.45 21.60
C GLN A 247 -1.79 -21.03 22.21
N ASP A 248 -0.61 -20.43 22.35
CA ASP A 248 -0.37 -19.05 22.82
C ASP A 248 -0.36 -18.02 21.68
N VAL A 249 -0.54 -18.46 20.43
CA VAL A 249 -0.55 -17.59 19.25
C VAL A 249 -1.92 -17.61 18.61
N ASP A 250 -2.49 -16.42 18.38
CA ASP A 250 -3.71 -16.25 17.59
C ASP A 250 -3.33 -16.02 16.13
N PHE A 251 -3.91 -16.79 15.22
CA PHE A 251 -3.80 -16.60 13.77
C PHE A 251 -5.06 -15.91 13.29
N VAL A 252 -4.93 -14.67 12.83
CA VAL A 252 -6.09 -13.86 12.42
C VAL A 252 -6.02 -13.58 10.93
N TYR A 253 -7.05 -14.02 10.21
CA TYR A 253 -7.13 -13.90 8.77
C TYR A 253 -8.37 -13.11 8.34
N PRO A 254 -8.24 -11.81 8.04
CA PRO A 254 -9.27 -11.05 7.35
C PRO A 254 -9.52 -11.62 5.95
N MET A 255 -10.67 -12.28 5.76
CA MET A 255 -10.96 -13.01 4.53
C MET A 255 -11.46 -12.08 3.42
N HIS A 256 -10.83 -12.14 2.27
CA HIS A 256 -11.37 -11.52 1.07
C HIS A 256 -12.73 -12.14 0.70
N LEU A 257 -13.65 -11.32 0.16
CA LEU A 257 -15.01 -11.76 -0.20
C LEU A 257 -15.08 -12.80 -1.32
N ASN A 258 -13.96 -13.05 -2.02
CA ASN A 258 -13.88 -13.99 -3.12
C ASN A 258 -14.25 -15.42 -2.65
N PRO A 259 -15.20 -16.11 -3.33
CA PRO A 259 -15.57 -17.49 -3.01
C PRO A 259 -14.38 -18.48 -3.04
N ASN A 260 -13.37 -18.22 -3.89
CA ASN A 260 -12.17 -19.05 -3.96
C ASN A 260 -11.27 -18.95 -2.70
N VAL A 261 -11.50 -17.95 -1.86
CA VAL A 261 -10.88 -17.83 -0.53
C VAL A 261 -11.79 -18.45 0.53
N ARG A 262 -13.06 -18.04 0.58
CA ARG A 262 -14.00 -18.47 1.63
C ARG A 262 -14.39 -19.96 1.54
N GLY A 263 -14.52 -20.49 0.31
CA GLY A 263 -14.92 -21.89 0.10
C GLY A 263 -13.97 -22.91 0.75
N PRO A 264 -12.68 -22.91 0.42
CA PRO A 264 -11.70 -23.82 1.04
C PRO A 264 -11.61 -23.66 2.57
N ILE A 265 -11.65 -22.42 3.09
CA ILE A 265 -11.64 -22.14 4.52
C ILE A 265 -12.84 -22.80 5.20
N ASN A 266 -14.03 -22.58 4.70
CA ASN A 266 -15.25 -23.17 5.25
C ASN A 266 -15.21 -24.70 5.20
N ASN A 267 -14.73 -25.28 4.10
CA ASN A 267 -14.64 -26.73 3.97
C ASN A 267 -13.68 -27.38 4.98
N LEU A 268 -12.56 -26.71 5.29
CA LEU A 268 -11.54 -27.27 6.19
C LEU A 268 -11.84 -27.01 7.67
N PHE A 269 -12.45 -25.88 8.00
CA PHE A 269 -12.53 -25.42 9.37
C PHE A 269 -13.96 -25.41 9.97
N ALA A 270 -15.03 -25.50 9.17
CA ALA A 270 -16.40 -25.49 9.68
C ALA A 270 -16.67 -26.61 10.68
N ASN A 271 -16.12 -27.81 10.44
CA ASN A 271 -16.31 -28.98 11.30
C ASN A 271 -15.17 -29.21 12.31
N ASN A 272 -14.14 -28.37 12.28
CA ASN A 272 -13.00 -28.48 13.18
C ASN A 272 -12.49 -27.08 13.58
N PRO A 273 -13.30 -26.32 14.34
CA PRO A 273 -12.94 -24.97 14.76
C PRO A 273 -11.76 -25.01 15.74
N ARG A 274 -10.90 -24.00 15.69
CA ARG A 274 -9.78 -23.82 16.60
C ARG A 274 -9.94 -22.54 17.39
N ASN A 275 -9.61 -22.57 18.68
CA ASN A 275 -9.83 -21.43 19.58
C ASN A 275 -8.87 -20.25 19.35
N ASN A 276 -7.85 -20.44 18.52
CA ASN A 276 -6.80 -19.46 18.20
C ASN A 276 -6.61 -19.26 16.68
N LEU A 277 -7.56 -19.69 15.84
CA LEU A 277 -7.58 -19.43 14.42
C LEU A 277 -8.88 -18.70 14.06
N PHE A 278 -8.75 -17.44 13.64
CA PHE A 278 -9.86 -16.54 13.44
C PHE A 278 -9.95 -16.15 11.98
N PHE A 279 -11.06 -16.49 11.33
CA PHE A 279 -11.42 -16.02 10.00
C PHE A 279 -12.43 -14.91 10.15
N ILE A 280 -12.01 -13.67 9.91
CA ILE A 280 -12.82 -12.48 10.18
C ILE A 280 -13.24 -11.79 8.88
N GLU A 281 -14.20 -10.86 8.97
CA GLU A 281 -14.59 -10.05 7.83
C GLU A 281 -13.45 -9.12 7.37
N PRO A 282 -13.47 -8.66 6.10
CA PRO A 282 -12.45 -7.75 5.58
C PRO A 282 -12.34 -6.48 6.43
N LEU A 283 -11.10 -6.02 6.59
CA LEU A 283 -10.77 -4.82 7.35
C LEU A 283 -10.59 -3.61 6.41
N ASP A 284 -11.03 -2.45 6.85
CA ASP A 284 -10.61 -1.19 6.25
C ASP A 284 -9.19 -0.82 6.67
N TYR A 285 -8.62 0.24 6.11
CA TYR A 285 -7.20 0.54 6.27
C TYR A 285 -6.77 0.78 7.72
N PHE A 286 -7.59 1.49 8.52
CA PHE A 286 -7.26 1.78 9.93
C PHE A 286 -7.30 0.54 10.82
N GLU A 287 -8.34 -0.28 10.68
CA GLU A 287 -8.42 -1.57 11.38
C GLU A 287 -7.25 -2.46 11.00
N PHE A 288 -6.90 -2.47 9.70
CA PHE A 288 -5.80 -3.27 9.20
C PHE A 288 -4.46 -2.81 9.76
N VAL A 289 -4.19 -1.49 9.81
CA VAL A 289 -2.99 -0.91 10.41
C VAL A 289 -2.93 -1.21 11.91
N MET A 290 -4.06 -1.07 12.64
CA MET A 290 -4.12 -1.43 14.06
C MET A 290 -3.78 -2.91 14.29
N MET A 291 -4.30 -3.81 13.47
CA MET A 291 -3.99 -5.24 13.55
C MET A 291 -2.51 -5.51 13.22
N MET A 292 -1.98 -4.85 12.20
CA MET A 292 -0.57 -4.97 11.79
C MET A 292 0.38 -4.43 12.86
N GLU A 293 0.04 -3.32 13.52
CA GLU A 293 0.81 -2.81 14.67
C GLU A 293 0.85 -3.78 15.84
N ARG A 294 -0.26 -4.49 16.11
CA ARG A 294 -0.40 -5.42 17.23
C ARG A 294 0.11 -6.83 16.94
N CYS A 295 0.29 -7.20 15.69
CA CYS A 295 0.81 -8.53 15.36
C CYS A 295 2.31 -8.67 15.68
N CYS A 296 2.77 -9.90 15.85
CA CYS A 296 4.19 -10.19 15.95
C CYS A 296 4.83 -10.45 14.58
N LEU A 297 4.11 -11.06 13.64
CA LEU A 297 4.58 -11.27 12.27
C LEU A 297 3.41 -11.31 11.29
N VAL A 298 3.70 -11.18 10.01
CA VAL A 298 2.70 -11.18 8.94
C VAL A 298 2.98 -12.30 7.94
N LEU A 299 1.93 -13.04 7.57
CA LEU A 299 1.93 -13.98 6.44
C LEU A 299 1.04 -13.40 5.33
N THR A 300 1.59 -13.06 4.16
CA THR A 300 0.85 -12.29 3.14
C THR A 300 1.20 -12.69 1.71
N ASP A 301 0.28 -12.41 0.78
CA ASP A 301 0.56 -12.36 -0.66
C ASP A 301 0.48 -10.93 -1.25
N SER A 302 0.22 -9.93 -0.40
CA SER A 302 0.06 -8.52 -0.78
C SER A 302 1.40 -7.83 -0.99
N GLY A 303 1.53 -7.09 -2.10
CA GLY A 303 2.69 -6.24 -2.36
C GLY A 303 2.83 -5.07 -1.38
N GLY A 304 1.74 -4.37 -1.07
CA GLY A 304 1.78 -3.22 -0.14
C GLY A 304 2.20 -3.62 1.28
N VAL A 305 1.73 -4.76 1.77
CA VAL A 305 2.08 -5.25 3.11
C VAL A 305 3.58 -5.58 3.23
N GLN A 306 4.23 -5.97 2.12
CA GLN A 306 5.70 -6.17 2.08
C GLN A 306 6.48 -4.86 2.29
N GLU A 307 5.86 -3.72 2.02
CA GLU A 307 6.44 -2.39 2.26
C GLU A 307 6.10 -1.87 3.66
N GLU A 308 4.83 -2.01 4.08
CA GLU A 308 4.28 -1.42 5.30
C GLU A 308 4.68 -2.18 6.56
N ALA A 309 4.53 -3.50 6.61
CA ALA A 309 4.77 -4.28 7.83
C ALA A 309 6.22 -4.18 8.34
N PRO A 310 7.27 -4.19 7.48
CA PRO A 310 8.63 -3.89 7.92
C PRO A 310 8.82 -2.50 8.52
N GLY A 311 8.02 -1.50 8.09
CA GLY A 311 8.00 -0.17 8.68
C GLY A 311 7.58 -0.17 10.17
N LEU A 312 6.82 -1.18 10.58
CA LEU A 312 6.45 -1.41 11.99
C LEU A 312 7.35 -2.44 12.69
N GLY A 313 8.48 -2.82 12.08
CA GLY A 313 9.38 -3.84 12.63
C GLY A 313 8.75 -5.23 12.68
N LYS A 314 7.84 -5.55 11.75
CA LYS A 314 7.18 -6.87 11.69
C LYS A 314 7.83 -7.73 10.61
N PRO A 315 8.37 -8.92 10.96
CA PRO A 315 8.83 -9.89 9.97
C PRO A 315 7.69 -10.28 9.02
N VAL A 316 7.99 -10.43 7.73
CA VAL A 316 7.01 -10.77 6.71
C VAL A 316 7.38 -12.06 5.99
N LEU A 317 6.46 -13.03 6.01
CA LEU A 317 6.52 -14.22 5.18
C LEU A 317 5.59 -14.05 3.99
N VAL A 318 6.12 -14.18 2.77
CA VAL A 318 5.36 -13.90 1.54
C VAL A 318 4.99 -15.19 0.84
N MET A 319 3.70 -15.42 0.69
CA MET A 319 3.09 -16.58 0.02
C MET A 319 3.12 -16.43 -1.51
N ARG A 320 4.32 -16.16 -2.04
CA ARG A 320 4.59 -16.04 -3.48
C ARG A 320 5.96 -16.65 -3.80
N ASP A 321 6.12 -17.16 -5.02
CA ASP A 321 7.41 -17.66 -5.50
C ASP A 321 8.33 -16.53 -5.97
N THR A 322 7.73 -15.42 -6.43
CA THR A 322 8.43 -14.20 -6.88
C THR A 322 7.78 -12.95 -6.30
N THR A 323 8.52 -11.85 -6.26
CA THR A 323 7.99 -10.54 -5.83
C THR A 323 8.52 -9.43 -6.74
N GLU A 324 7.72 -8.40 -6.95
CA GLU A 324 8.13 -7.15 -7.59
C GLU A 324 8.92 -6.23 -6.63
N ARG A 325 9.23 -6.73 -5.46
CA ARG A 325 9.90 -6.00 -4.35
C ARG A 325 11.15 -6.75 -3.89
N PRO A 326 12.13 -6.95 -4.79
CA PRO A 326 13.34 -7.70 -4.48
C PRO A 326 14.14 -7.05 -3.33
N GLU A 327 14.08 -5.73 -3.21
CA GLU A 327 14.83 -4.99 -2.17
C GLU A 327 14.43 -5.38 -0.75
N ALA A 328 13.15 -5.74 -0.51
CA ALA A 328 12.70 -6.20 0.81
C ALA A 328 13.27 -7.58 1.16
N VAL A 329 13.45 -8.44 0.16
CA VAL A 329 14.08 -9.75 0.31
C VAL A 329 15.59 -9.58 0.57
N ASP A 330 16.25 -8.74 -0.22
CA ASP A 330 17.68 -8.46 -0.09
C ASP A 330 18.02 -7.78 1.25
N ALA A 331 17.15 -6.89 1.72
CA ALA A 331 17.28 -6.26 3.03
C ALA A 331 17.00 -7.21 4.21
N GLY A 332 16.40 -8.38 3.94
CA GLY A 332 16.09 -9.38 4.97
C GLY A 332 14.84 -9.06 5.80
N THR A 333 14.02 -8.07 5.40
CA THR A 333 12.76 -7.74 6.08
C THR A 333 11.62 -8.68 5.68
N VAL A 334 11.77 -9.34 4.52
CA VAL A 334 10.77 -10.20 3.88
C VAL A 334 11.41 -11.52 3.48
N LYS A 335 10.67 -12.62 3.59
CA LYS A 335 11.09 -13.95 3.13
C LYS A 335 10.00 -14.60 2.26
N LEU A 336 10.38 -15.06 1.06
CA LEU A 336 9.47 -15.77 0.18
C LEU A 336 9.32 -17.23 0.64
N VAL A 337 8.08 -17.66 0.90
CA VAL A 337 7.75 -19.03 1.31
C VAL A 337 6.88 -19.76 0.29
N GLY A 338 6.38 -19.06 -0.73
CA GLY A 338 5.45 -19.62 -1.69
C GLY A 338 4.17 -20.11 -1.03
N THR A 339 3.49 -21.04 -1.67
CA THR A 339 2.35 -21.78 -1.12
C THR A 339 2.76 -23.18 -0.63
N ASP A 340 4.03 -23.36 -0.36
CA ASP A 340 4.60 -24.63 0.09
C ASP A 340 4.35 -24.83 1.60
N TYR A 341 3.68 -25.93 1.95
CA TYR A 341 3.31 -26.25 3.33
C TYR A 341 4.52 -26.31 4.27
N ASP A 342 5.58 -27.03 3.86
CA ASP A 342 6.75 -27.23 4.71
C ASP A 342 7.55 -25.94 4.92
N LYS A 343 7.65 -25.12 3.87
CA LYS A 343 8.29 -23.81 3.98
C LYS A 343 7.50 -22.85 4.87
N ILE A 344 6.18 -22.79 4.74
CA ILE A 344 5.34 -21.95 5.60
C ILE A 344 5.50 -22.38 7.04
N VAL A 345 5.34 -23.67 7.32
CA VAL A 345 5.44 -24.23 8.69
C VAL A 345 6.84 -24.00 9.27
N SER A 346 7.90 -24.34 8.54
CA SER A 346 9.28 -24.23 9.06
C SER A 346 9.69 -22.78 9.30
N GLN A 347 9.39 -21.84 8.38
CA GLN A 347 9.78 -20.45 8.52
C GLN A 347 8.95 -19.72 9.58
N MET A 348 7.65 -20.01 9.69
CA MET A 348 6.84 -19.44 10.75
C MET A 348 7.25 -19.99 12.13
N SER A 349 7.51 -21.29 12.23
CA SER A 349 8.03 -21.88 13.47
C SER A 349 9.38 -21.28 13.87
N LEU A 350 10.28 -21.08 12.93
CA LEU A 350 11.58 -20.45 13.20
C LEU A 350 11.41 -19.05 13.82
N LEU A 351 10.51 -18.23 13.27
CA LEU A 351 10.26 -16.87 13.78
C LEU A 351 9.49 -16.84 15.10
N LEU A 352 8.68 -17.87 15.39
CA LEU A 352 7.95 -17.97 16.65
C LEU A 352 8.81 -18.56 17.78
N ASP A 353 9.77 -19.45 17.47
CA ASP A 353 10.57 -20.20 18.43
C ASP A 353 11.95 -19.58 18.69
N SER A 354 12.50 -18.78 17.74
CA SER A 354 13.83 -18.18 17.85
C SER A 354 13.77 -16.65 17.90
N GLU A 355 14.09 -16.08 19.05
CA GLU A 355 14.21 -14.63 19.22
C GLU A 355 15.29 -14.03 18.30
N GLU A 356 16.40 -14.73 18.10
CA GLU A 356 17.48 -14.30 17.22
C GLU A 356 16.99 -14.16 15.77
N ALA A 357 16.29 -15.17 15.24
CA ALA A 357 15.74 -15.14 13.89
C ALA A 357 14.68 -14.04 13.75
N TYR A 358 13.83 -13.87 14.77
CA TYR A 358 12.82 -12.82 14.81
C TYR A 358 13.49 -11.43 14.78
N LEU A 359 14.44 -11.17 15.68
CA LEU A 359 15.13 -9.89 15.79
C LEU A 359 15.95 -9.56 14.53
N SER A 360 16.53 -10.57 13.88
CA SER A 360 17.25 -10.40 12.61
C SER A 360 16.36 -9.80 11.53
N MET A 361 15.11 -10.25 11.40
CA MET A 361 14.17 -9.72 10.43
C MET A 361 13.51 -8.41 10.90
N SER A 362 13.07 -8.34 12.16
CA SER A 362 12.31 -7.20 12.69
C SER A 362 13.14 -5.92 12.82
N ARG A 363 14.46 -6.04 12.95
CA ARG A 363 15.42 -4.91 13.02
C ARG A 363 16.11 -4.60 11.71
N ALA A 364 15.85 -5.37 10.65
CA ALA A 364 16.37 -5.08 9.33
C ALA A 364 15.84 -3.74 8.83
N VAL A 365 16.67 -2.99 8.12
CA VAL A 365 16.30 -1.66 7.63
C VAL A 365 15.27 -1.80 6.52
N ASN A 366 14.12 -1.12 6.66
CA ASN A 366 13.11 -1.10 5.62
C ASN A 366 13.61 -0.33 4.39
N PRO A 367 13.79 -0.95 3.22
CA PRO A 367 14.30 -0.28 2.03
C PRO A 367 13.34 0.75 1.45
N TYR A 368 12.05 0.69 1.83
CA TYR A 368 11.02 1.60 1.33
C TYR A 368 10.91 2.91 2.09
N GLY A 369 11.73 3.12 3.12
CA GLY A 369 11.86 4.42 3.76
C GLY A 369 11.62 4.40 5.26
N ASP A 370 11.69 5.61 5.80
CA ASP A 370 11.72 5.94 7.23
C ASP A 370 10.56 6.87 7.66
N GLY A 371 9.56 7.10 6.78
CA GLY A 371 8.42 7.98 7.06
C GLY A 371 8.68 9.46 6.80
N HIS A 372 9.74 9.80 6.07
CA HIS A 372 10.09 11.17 5.70
C HIS A 372 10.08 11.42 4.17
N ALA A 373 9.38 10.56 3.40
CA ALA A 373 9.32 10.71 1.96
C ALA A 373 8.59 11.99 1.56
N CYS A 374 7.48 12.30 2.21
CA CYS A 374 6.71 13.51 1.97
C CYS A 374 7.52 14.77 2.28
N GLU A 375 8.27 14.80 3.38
CA GLU A 375 9.16 15.91 3.74
C GLU A 375 10.23 16.13 2.68
N ARG A 376 10.86 15.06 2.17
CA ARG A 376 11.87 15.14 1.10
C ARG A 376 11.28 15.69 -0.19
N ILE A 377 10.06 15.29 -0.57
CA ILE A 377 9.34 15.80 -1.75
C ILE A 377 9.03 17.29 -1.57
N VAL A 378 8.48 17.71 -0.44
CA VAL A 378 8.17 19.11 -0.13
C VAL A 378 9.44 19.97 -0.17
N ASN A 379 10.51 19.50 0.44
CA ASN A 379 11.82 20.17 0.44
C ASN A 379 12.39 20.31 -0.99
N TYR A 380 12.21 19.30 -1.84
CA TYR A 380 12.61 19.38 -3.24
C TYR A 380 11.79 20.46 -3.99
N LEU A 381 10.47 20.38 -3.90
CA LEU A 381 9.56 21.32 -4.56
C LEU A 381 9.79 22.78 -4.13
N SER A 382 10.22 23.00 -2.89
CA SER A 382 10.51 24.33 -2.38
C SER A 382 11.71 25.00 -3.02
N LYS A 383 12.65 24.20 -3.55
CA LYS A 383 13.89 24.68 -4.20
C LYS A 383 13.72 24.91 -5.69
N LEU A 384 12.62 24.50 -6.30
CA LEU A 384 12.33 24.81 -7.69
C LEU A 384 12.23 26.32 -7.85
N SER A 385 12.85 26.87 -8.87
CA SER A 385 12.85 28.30 -9.19
C SER A 385 11.53 28.75 -9.82
#